data_85632dbcf0dd58f9e8a0a4412c20e125
#
_entry.id   85632dbcf0dd58f9e8a0a4412c20e125
#
_cell.length_a   1.000
_cell.length_b   1.000
_cell.length_c   1.000
_cell.angle_alpha   90.00
_cell.angle_beta   90.00
_cell.angle_gamma   90.00
#
_symmetry.space_group_name_H-M   'P 1'
#
loop_
_entity.id
_entity.type
_entity.pdbx_description
1 polymer ?
#
loop_
_entity_poly.entity_id
_entity_poly.type
_entity_poly.pdbx_seq_one_letter_code
_entity_poly.pdbx_strand_id
1 'polypeptide(L)'
;MNLIRKAGFLLVCATMVAAGNGTAQNVQRTSQGIKCATQGMDVNVEFYSPSIVRVYKTPSQKSCNKESLVIVKTPESTPVSFGEKGKNVTLSSRLIQVEVNPETGGIHFFDSSGQRLLTDKDYGTQFTPFNDAGVPSFNVRQAFLLDKDEVIYGLGQQQTGKVNQRNQKLFLRNQNMSICIPFIHSVKGYALYWDNYSPTTFLDNPQEMSFDSEVGDCADYYFIYGGNADGVIAGVRELTGQAPLYPLWTLGFWQCRERYKSPDELCEVVDKYRELKVPLDGIIQDWQYWGCNENWNSMKFQNPRYINKMGDPEYMKFLPNGEDRNANYGTPRIKSPKEMIDYVH
;
A
#
# COMPACT_ATOMS: atom_id res chain seq x y z
N MET A 1 6.96 -63.51 11.48
CA MET A 1 8.13 -63.70 12.35
C MET A 1 8.95 -62.41 12.28
N ASN A 2 9.06 -61.80 13.46
CA ASN A 2 9.83 -60.59 13.80
C ASN A 2 9.46 -59.23 13.17
N LEU A 3 8.49 -58.57 13.85
CA LEU A 3 8.31 -57.15 13.87
C LEU A 3 9.44 -56.49 14.67
N ILE A 4 10.15 -55.53 14.06
CA ILE A 4 11.00 -54.59 14.79
C ILE A 4 10.30 -53.24 14.79
N ARG A 5 9.75 -52.85 15.94
CA ARG A 5 9.24 -51.50 16.25
C ARG A 5 10.45 -50.57 16.43
N LYS A 6 10.56 -49.53 15.59
CA LYS A 6 11.41 -48.37 15.86
C LYS A 6 10.63 -47.36 16.70
N ALA A 7 11.01 -47.24 17.96
CA ALA A 7 10.58 -46.17 18.84
C ALA A 7 11.39 -44.92 18.51
N GLY A 8 10.70 -43.89 18.03
CA GLY A 8 11.30 -42.55 17.86
C GLY A 8 11.30 -41.82 19.20
N PHE A 9 12.46 -41.49 19.70
CA PHE A 9 12.64 -40.60 20.85
C PHE A 9 12.35 -39.17 20.43
N LEU A 10 11.27 -38.59 20.95
CA LEU A 10 11.01 -37.17 20.93
C LEU A 10 11.86 -36.52 22.03
N LEU A 11 12.90 -35.80 21.63
CA LEU A 11 13.70 -34.98 22.55
C LEU A 11 12.95 -33.66 22.79
N VAL A 12 12.22 -33.61 23.92
CA VAL A 12 11.63 -32.37 24.42
C VAL A 12 12.76 -31.57 25.09
N CYS A 13 13.32 -30.60 24.42
CA CYS A 13 14.19 -29.59 25.04
C CYS A 13 13.33 -28.68 25.93
N ALA A 14 13.25 -29.00 27.23
CA ALA A 14 12.75 -28.09 28.25
C ALA A 14 13.84 -27.02 28.50
N THR A 15 13.68 -25.84 27.95
CA THR A 15 14.47 -24.67 28.35
C THR A 15 13.97 -24.20 29.70
N MET A 16 14.80 -24.36 30.73
CA MET A 16 14.58 -23.73 32.05
C MET A 16 14.66 -22.21 31.86
N VAL A 17 13.53 -21.54 32.10
CA VAL A 17 13.45 -20.10 32.24
C VAL A 17 13.91 -19.74 33.63
N ALA A 18 15.06 -19.08 33.75
CA ALA A 18 15.48 -18.48 35.00
C ALA A 18 14.52 -17.34 35.36
N ALA A 19 13.87 -17.42 36.49
CA ALA A 19 12.99 -16.37 37.02
C ALA A 19 13.85 -15.16 37.43
N GLY A 20 13.94 -14.16 36.56
CA GLY A 20 14.37 -12.79 36.90
C GLY A 20 13.16 -11.98 37.34
N ASN A 21 13.20 -11.44 38.53
CA ASN A 21 12.15 -10.57 39.08
C ASN A 21 12.02 -9.27 38.25
N GLY A 22 10.84 -9.04 37.65
CA GLY A 22 10.46 -7.71 37.15
C GLY A 22 9.90 -7.75 35.73
N THR A 23 8.66 -7.37 35.56
CA THR A 23 7.93 -6.89 34.35
C THR A 23 7.91 -7.71 33.05
N ALA A 24 8.61 -8.83 32.93
CA ALA A 24 8.76 -9.59 31.67
C ALA A 24 7.74 -10.72 31.46
N GLN A 25 6.61 -10.77 32.17
CA GLN A 25 5.68 -11.92 32.06
C GLN A 25 4.94 -12.04 30.72
N ASN A 26 4.95 -11.00 29.86
CA ASN A 26 4.17 -10.95 28.63
C ASN A 26 5.02 -10.75 27.35
N VAL A 27 6.35 -10.83 27.42
CA VAL A 27 7.24 -10.62 26.27
C VAL A 27 7.90 -11.93 25.85
N GLN A 28 7.66 -12.36 24.62
CA GLN A 28 8.26 -13.52 24.00
C GLN A 28 9.28 -13.08 22.95
N ARG A 29 10.52 -13.52 23.05
CA ARG A 29 11.54 -13.32 22.00
C ARG A 29 11.29 -14.28 20.84
N THR A 30 11.48 -13.76 19.63
CA THR A 30 11.47 -14.54 18.38
C THR A 30 12.88 -14.53 17.77
N SER A 31 13.07 -15.21 16.65
CA SER A 31 14.37 -15.18 15.93
C SER A 31 14.76 -13.80 15.41
N GLN A 32 13.78 -12.94 15.11
CA GLN A 32 13.97 -11.64 14.47
C GLN A 32 13.39 -10.47 15.28
N GLY A 33 12.88 -10.70 16.49
CA GLY A 33 12.22 -9.66 17.24
C GLY A 33 11.52 -10.12 18.50
N ILE A 34 10.38 -9.52 18.80
CA ILE A 34 9.54 -9.86 19.96
C ILE A 34 8.06 -9.90 19.63
N LYS A 35 7.33 -10.66 20.45
CA LYS A 35 5.89 -10.57 20.61
C LYS A 35 5.59 -10.19 22.05
N CYS A 36 4.69 -9.24 22.26
CA CYS A 36 4.22 -8.92 23.59
C CYS A 36 2.70 -8.71 23.60
N ALA A 37 2.06 -9.17 24.68
CA ALA A 37 0.67 -8.88 24.94
C ALA A 37 0.58 -7.67 25.87
N THR A 38 -0.17 -6.66 25.45
CA THR A 38 -0.49 -5.47 26.25
C THR A 38 -1.94 -5.53 26.69
N GLN A 39 -2.40 -4.53 27.41
CA GLN A 39 -3.82 -4.42 27.74
C GLN A 39 -4.65 -4.14 26.49
N GLY A 40 -5.33 -5.18 25.98
CA GLY A 40 -6.28 -5.08 24.86
C GLY A 40 -5.69 -5.33 23.47
N MET A 41 -4.37 -5.51 23.32
CA MET A 41 -3.76 -5.84 22.02
C MET A 41 -2.50 -6.69 22.14
N ASP A 42 -2.18 -7.39 21.06
CA ASP A 42 -0.93 -8.09 20.84
C ASP A 42 -0.03 -7.27 19.91
N VAL A 43 1.23 -7.11 20.29
CA VAL A 43 2.23 -6.32 19.56
C VAL A 43 3.34 -7.23 19.09
N ASN A 44 3.66 -7.21 17.80
CA ASN A 44 4.80 -7.88 17.21
C ASN A 44 5.74 -6.85 16.60
N VAL A 45 7.02 -6.99 16.91
CA VAL A 45 8.10 -6.18 16.33
C VAL A 45 9.10 -7.14 15.70
N GLU A 46 9.32 -7.02 14.40
CA GLU A 46 10.15 -7.95 13.64
C GLU A 46 11.10 -7.19 12.71
N PHE A 47 12.39 -7.52 12.78
CA PHE A 47 13.40 -7.01 11.85
C PHE A 47 13.31 -7.76 10.53
N TYR A 48 13.07 -7.05 9.44
CA TYR A 48 13.12 -7.54 8.06
C TYR A 48 14.53 -7.44 7.48
N SER A 49 15.32 -6.48 7.97
CA SER A 49 16.75 -6.30 7.71
C SER A 49 17.35 -5.44 8.83
N PRO A 50 18.66 -5.17 8.84
CA PRO A 50 19.23 -4.26 9.85
C PRO A 50 18.64 -2.86 9.87
N SER A 51 17.96 -2.43 8.82
CA SER A 51 17.39 -1.09 8.63
C SER A 51 15.87 -1.04 8.51
N ILE A 52 15.20 -2.21 8.45
CA ILE A 52 13.76 -2.30 8.25
C ILE A 52 13.12 -3.11 9.37
N VAL A 53 12.13 -2.51 10.02
CA VAL A 53 11.35 -3.16 11.09
C VAL A 53 9.87 -3.11 10.75
N ARG A 54 9.21 -4.26 10.78
CA ARG A 54 7.77 -4.35 10.77
C ARG A 54 7.22 -4.28 12.18
N VAL A 55 6.21 -3.47 12.37
CA VAL A 55 5.37 -3.44 13.56
C VAL A 55 3.98 -3.86 13.19
N TYR A 56 3.49 -4.83 13.91
CA TYR A 56 2.21 -5.45 13.66
C TYR A 56 1.43 -5.60 14.95
N LYS A 57 0.27 -4.93 15.04
CA LYS A 57 -0.56 -4.91 16.24
C LYS A 57 -1.96 -5.42 15.91
N THR A 58 -2.50 -6.28 16.75
CA THR A 58 -3.86 -6.83 16.62
C THR A 58 -4.63 -6.67 17.92
N PRO A 59 -5.97 -6.61 17.89
CA PRO A 59 -6.75 -6.79 19.10
C PRO A 59 -6.39 -8.09 19.79
N SER A 60 -6.37 -8.09 21.13
CA SER A 60 -6.03 -9.29 21.92
C SER A 60 -6.83 -10.51 21.47
N GLN A 61 -6.13 -11.65 21.38
CA GLN A 61 -6.70 -12.95 20.96
C GLN A 61 -7.26 -12.97 19.51
N LYS A 62 -6.95 -11.95 18.71
CA LYS A 62 -7.23 -11.95 17.28
C LYS A 62 -5.95 -12.27 16.50
N SER A 63 -6.10 -13.03 15.45
CA SER A 63 -5.04 -13.19 14.45
C SER A 63 -5.45 -12.48 13.18
N CYS A 64 -4.52 -11.82 12.53
CA CYS A 64 -4.72 -11.31 11.20
C CYS A 64 -3.71 -12.00 10.29
N ASN A 65 -4.22 -12.76 9.34
CA ASN A 65 -3.41 -13.47 8.33
C ASN A 65 -3.36 -12.66 7.04
N LYS A 66 -3.20 -11.35 7.17
CA LYS A 66 -3.13 -10.46 6.03
C LYS A 66 -1.85 -10.72 5.24
N GLU A 67 -1.99 -11.10 3.99
CA GLU A 67 -0.93 -11.08 3.01
C GLU A 67 -0.81 -9.66 2.42
N SER A 68 0.40 -9.11 2.41
CA SER A 68 0.62 -7.79 1.81
C SER A 68 0.59 -7.88 0.29
N LEU A 69 -0.12 -6.96 -0.37
CA LEU A 69 -0.12 -6.83 -1.83
C LEU A 69 1.12 -6.08 -2.36
N VAL A 70 1.90 -5.46 -1.47
CA VAL A 70 2.98 -4.54 -1.83
C VAL A 70 4.34 -5.05 -1.36
N ILE A 71 4.38 -5.72 -0.21
CA ILE A 71 5.63 -6.18 0.41
C ILE A 71 6.03 -7.53 -0.18
N VAL A 72 7.16 -7.55 -0.86
CA VAL A 72 7.73 -8.76 -1.47
C VAL A 72 8.90 -9.34 -0.67
N LYS A 73 9.49 -8.50 0.21
CA LYS A 73 10.62 -8.92 1.04
C LYS A 73 10.16 -9.86 2.15
N THR A 74 10.87 -10.94 2.34
CA THR A 74 10.78 -11.79 3.53
C THR A 74 11.83 -11.38 4.57
N PRO A 75 11.58 -11.60 5.88
CA PRO A 75 12.57 -11.29 6.92
C PRO A 75 13.91 -11.99 6.68
N GLU A 76 15.00 -11.24 6.73
CA GLU A 76 16.35 -11.78 6.68
C GLU A 76 16.81 -12.20 8.08
N SER A 77 17.76 -13.16 8.14
CA SER A 77 18.45 -13.45 9.39
C SER A 77 19.29 -12.25 9.81
N THR A 78 18.73 -11.41 10.68
CA THR A 78 19.36 -10.19 11.17
C THR A 78 19.86 -10.42 12.61
N PRO A 79 21.15 -10.18 12.91
CA PRO A 79 21.62 -10.18 14.27
C PRO A 79 20.95 -9.06 15.08
N VAL A 80 20.11 -9.45 16.04
CA VAL A 80 19.39 -8.52 16.94
C VAL A 80 19.85 -8.79 18.37
N SER A 81 20.36 -7.75 19.04
CA SER A 81 20.63 -7.80 20.46
C SER A 81 19.41 -7.35 21.25
N PHE A 82 19.19 -7.98 22.40
CA PHE A 82 18.07 -7.72 23.29
C PHE A 82 18.57 -7.14 24.62
N GLY A 83 17.85 -6.18 25.14
CA GLY A 83 18.14 -5.54 26.43
C GLY A 83 16.86 -5.01 27.08
N GLU A 84 17.05 -4.34 28.21
CA GLU A 84 16.00 -3.66 28.96
C GLU A 84 16.45 -2.24 29.30
N LYS A 85 15.52 -1.30 29.24
CA LYS A 85 15.73 0.10 29.65
C LYS A 85 14.55 0.58 30.46
N GLY A 86 14.70 0.55 31.78
CA GLY A 86 13.56 0.76 32.69
C GLY A 86 12.52 -0.34 32.52
N LYS A 87 11.32 0.03 32.09
CA LYS A 87 10.23 -0.91 31.81
C LYS A 87 10.19 -1.36 30.34
N ASN A 88 10.97 -0.72 29.47
CA ASN A 88 10.96 -0.99 28.04
C ASN A 88 11.90 -2.15 27.69
N VAL A 89 11.47 -2.96 26.73
CA VAL A 89 12.33 -3.94 26.07
C VAL A 89 13.03 -3.26 24.89
N THR A 90 14.33 -3.49 24.76
CA THR A 90 15.12 -2.93 23.66
C THR A 90 15.57 -4.03 22.70
N LEU A 91 15.50 -3.72 21.40
CA LEU A 91 16.00 -4.54 20.31
C LEU A 91 16.94 -3.68 19.49
N SER A 92 18.15 -4.16 19.20
CA SER A 92 19.11 -3.38 18.43
C SER A 92 19.74 -4.22 17.33
N SER A 93 19.69 -3.70 16.11
CA SER A 93 20.54 -4.09 15.00
C SER A 93 21.82 -3.26 14.98
N ARG A 94 22.64 -3.41 13.94
CA ARG A 94 23.81 -2.53 13.72
C ARG A 94 23.45 -1.10 13.32
N LEU A 95 22.21 -0.82 12.91
CA LEU A 95 21.80 0.49 12.37
C LEU A 95 20.77 1.21 13.22
N ILE A 96 19.86 0.48 13.85
CA ILE A 96 18.73 1.04 14.58
C ILE A 96 18.50 0.31 15.90
N GLN A 97 17.97 1.06 16.86
CA GLN A 97 17.44 0.54 18.12
C GLN A 97 15.94 0.79 18.18
N VAL A 98 15.21 -0.19 18.65
CA VAL A 98 13.76 -0.13 18.91
C VAL A 98 13.54 -0.33 20.40
N GLU A 99 12.81 0.57 21.03
CA GLU A 99 12.34 0.43 22.40
C GLU A 99 10.83 0.16 22.39
N VAL A 100 10.39 -0.89 23.05
CA VAL A 100 8.97 -1.29 23.13
C VAL A 100 8.53 -1.18 24.57
N ASN A 101 7.46 -0.43 24.82
CA ASN A 101 6.80 -0.37 26.11
C ASN A 101 5.73 -1.48 26.18
N PRO A 102 5.92 -2.52 26.99
CA PRO A 102 4.97 -3.65 27.05
C PRO A 102 3.66 -3.31 27.76
N GLU A 103 3.57 -2.17 28.47
CA GLU A 103 2.34 -1.72 29.12
C GLU A 103 1.41 -0.98 28.13
N THR A 104 1.98 -0.07 27.34
CA THR A 104 1.21 0.81 26.44
C THR A 104 1.20 0.33 24.99
N GLY A 105 2.12 -0.58 24.62
CA GLY A 105 2.36 -0.99 23.23
C GLY A 105 3.02 0.11 22.39
N GLY A 106 3.51 1.17 23.03
CA GLY A 106 4.24 2.26 22.37
C GLY A 106 5.63 1.82 21.94
N ILE A 107 6.09 2.33 20.81
CA ILE A 107 7.37 1.97 20.20
C ILE A 107 8.15 3.22 19.88
N HIS A 108 9.43 3.21 20.18
CA HIS A 108 10.35 4.31 19.89
C HIS A 108 11.50 3.80 19.04
N PHE A 109 11.80 4.52 17.97
CA PHE A 109 12.89 4.20 17.04
C PHE A 109 14.04 5.19 17.21
N PHE A 110 15.25 4.66 17.26
CA PHE A 110 16.49 5.42 17.37
C PHE A 110 17.48 4.93 16.33
N ASP A 111 18.37 5.80 15.89
CA ASP A 111 19.55 5.37 15.13
C ASP A 111 20.61 4.75 16.05
N SER A 112 21.70 4.27 15.46
CA SER A 112 22.81 3.65 16.19
C SER A 112 23.59 4.64 17.10
N SER A 113 23.41 5.96 16.93
CA SER A 113 23.96 6.99 17.79
C SER A 113 23.09 7.29 19.01
N GLY A 114 21.86 6.75 19.03
CA GLY A 114 20.86 7.02 20.06
C GLY A 114 20.01 8.27 19.78
N GLN A 115 20.09 8.85 18.57
CA GLN A 115 19.20 9.92 18.16
C GLN A 115 17.80 9.36 17.92
N ARG A 116 16.79 9.96 18.54
CA ARG A 116 15.38 9.57 18.35
C ARG A 116 14.90 9.96 16.95
N LEU A 117 14.34 8.98 16.26
CA LEU A 117 13.81 9.13 14.90
C LEU A 117 12.28 9.27 14.92
N LEU A 118 11.57 8.22 15.36
CA LEU A 118 10.11 8.18 15.38
C LEU A 118 9.63 7.63 16.73
N THR A 119 8.46 8.07 17.16
CA THR A 119 7.82 7.61 18.39
C THR A 119 6.35 7.29 18.11
N ASP A 120 5.91 6.09 18.45
CA ASP A 120 4.47 5.81 18.59
C ASP A 120 3.93 6.64 19.76
N LYS A 121 2.77 7.22 19.56
CA LYS A 121 2.06 7.85 20.67
C LYS A 121 1.56 6.78 21.63
N ASP A 122 1.79 6.95 22.94
CA ASP A 122 1.23 6.05 23.93
C ASP A 122 -0.30 5.96 23.78
N TYR A 123 -0.82 4.74 23.83
CA TYR A 123 -2.23 4.44 23.55
C TYR A 123 -2.74 4.94 22.19
N GLY A 124 -1.82 5.22 21.26
CA GLY A 124 -2.13 5.74 19.92
C GLY A 124 -2.67 4.72 18.95
N THR A 125 -2.59 3.41 19.28
CA THR A 125 -3.23 2.33 18.50
C THR A 125 -4.65 2.12 19.01
N GLN A 126 -5.62 2.12 18.10
CA GLN A 126 -7.03 1.92 18.44
C GLN A 126 -7.69 1.01 17.42
N PHE A 127 -8.55 0.12 17.92
CA PHE A 127 -9.39 -0.78 17.14
C PHE A 127 -10.84 -0.53 17.52
N THR A 128 -11.59 0.18 16.70
CA THR A 128 -13.02 0.43 16.93
C THR A 128 -13.82 -0.59 16.13
N PRO A 129 -14.67 -1.42 16.77
CA PRO A 129 -15.46 -2.41 16.06
C PRO A 129 -16.26 -1.80 14.91
N PHE A 130 -16.20 -2.41 13.74
CA PHE A 130 -16.84 -1.98 12.52
C PHE A 130 -17.44 -3.18 11.80
N ASN A 131 -18.57 -2.96 11.10
CA ASN A 131 -19.17 -3.98 10.26
C ASN A 131 -19.03 -3.57 8.79
N ASP A 132 -18.17 -4.27 8.05
CA ASP A 132 -17.95 -4.04 6.64
C ASP A 132 -18.88 -4.95 5.81
N ALA A 133 -20.02 -4.41 5.39
CA ALA A 133 -21.01 -5.11 4.57
C ALA A 133 -21.40 -6.53 5.10
N GLY A 134 -21.51 -6.66 6.43
CA GLY A 134 -21.83 -7.92 7.11
C GLY A 134 -20.62 -8.69 7.63
N VAL A 135 -19.42 -8.25 7.35
CA VAL A 135 -18.17 -8.86 7.87
C VAL A 135 -17.69 -8.05 9.08
N PRO A 136 -17.60 -8.66 10.28
CA PRO A 136 -17.02 -8.00 11.44
C PRO A 136 -15.56 -7.65 11.23
N SER A 137 -15.19 -6.39 11.42
CA SER A 137 -13.84 -5.85 11.27
C SER A 137 -13.62 -4.70 12.27
N PHE A 138 -12.65 -3.81 12.01
CA PHE A 138 -12.38 -2.63 12.83
C PHE A 138 -12.07 -1.42 11.96
N ASN A 139 -12.41 -0.23 12.47
CA ASN A 139 -11.65 0.96 12.07
C ASN A 139 -10.32 0.88 12.81
N VAL A 140 -9.22 1.09 12.10
CA VAL A 140 -7.87 0.91 12.63
C VAL A 140 -7.13 2.23 12.64
N ARG A 141 -6.68 2.65 13.81
CA ARG A 141 -5.91 3.87 13.99
C ARG A 141 -4.53 3.59 14.58
N GLN A 142 -3.53 4.30 14.08
CA GLN A 142 -2.21 4.40 14.70
C GLN A 142 -1.74 5.85 14.71
N ALA A 143 -1.31 6.34 15.86
CA ALA A 143 -0.79 7.68 16.02
C ALA A 143 0.69 7.68 16.41
N PHE A 144 1.39 8.72 15.96
CA PHE A 144 2.82 8.95 16.14
C PHE A 144 3.07 10.38 16.62
N LEU A 145 4.23 10.59 17.22
CA LEU A 145 4.74 11.90 17.64
C LEU A 145 5.95 12.26 16.77
N LEU A 146 5.87 13.40 16.11
CA LEU A 146 6.96 14.00 15.34
C LEU A 146 7.55 15.19 16.09
N ASP A 147 8.82 15.48 15.87
CA ASP A 147 9.43 16.70 16.39
C ASP A 147 8.80 17.94 15.72
N LYS A 148 8.78 19.07 16.44
CA LYS A 148 8.10 20.29 16.00
C LYS A 148 8.57 20.78 14.62
N ASP A 149 9.87 20.72 14.37
CA ASP A 149 10.49 21.25 13.16
C ASP A 149 10.79 20.15 12.13
N GLU A 150 10.31 18.94 12.36
CA GLU A 150 10.47 17.82 11.44
C GLU A 150 9.61 18.02 10.21
N VAL A 151 10.19 17.86 9.03
CA VAL A 151 9.51 17.92 7.74
C VAL A 151 9.29 16.51 7.22
N ILE A 152 8.10 16.25 6.70
CA ILE A 152 7.74 14.96 6.10
C ILE A 152 7.20 15.17 4.67
N TYR A 153 7.52 14.22 3.79
CA TYR A 153 7.10 14.13 2.41
C TYR A 153 6.37 12.82 2.16
N GLY A 154 5.66 12.69 1.03
CA GLY A 154 5.05 11.44 0.62
C GLY A 154 3.53 11.52 0.45
N LEU A 155 2.81 10.44 0.82
CA LEU A 155 1.37 10.23 0.72
C LEU A 155 0.85 10.14 -0.73
N GLY A 156 1.75 9.93 -1.69
CA GLY A 156 1.44 9.83 -3.11
C GLY A 156 1.28 11.19 -3.79
N GLN A 157 0.51 11.23 -4.85
CA GLN A 157 0.26 12.45 -5.62
C GLN A 157 -1.05 13.09 -5.15
N GLN A 158 -0.93 14.20 -4.45
CA GLN A 158 -2.05 14.99 -3.95
C GLN A 158 -2.02 16.39 -4.59
N GLN A 159 -3.16 16.87 -5.08
CA GLN A 159 -3.24 18.19 -5.74
C GLN A 159 -3.43 19.34 -4.75
N THR A 160 -2.71 19.31 -3.65
CA THR A 160 -2.79 20.35 -2.61
C THR A 160 -1.82 21.51 -2.84
N GLY A 161 -0.88 21.37 -3.78
CA GLY A 161 0.22 22.32 -4.00
C GLY A 161 1.26 22.31 -2.87
N LYS A 162 1.22 21.34 -1.96
CA LYS A 162 2.13 21.23 -0.81
C LYS A 162 3.02 19.99 -0.94
N VAL A 163 4.31 20.21 -0.76
CA VAL A 163 5.33 19.14 -0.72
C VAL A 163 5.52 18.65 0.72
N ASN A 164 5.64 19.59 1.66
CA ASN A 164 5.69 19.27 3.09
C ASN A 164 4.29 18.91 3.60
N GLN A 165 4.12 17.71 4.10
CA GLN A 165 2.84 17.16 4.54
C GLN A 165 2.52 17.45 6.03
N ARG A 166 3.29 18.31 6.68
CA ARG A 166 2.99 18.75 8.04
C ARG A 166 1.72 19.61 8.10
N ASN A 167 0.95 19.42 9.16
CA ASN A 167 -0.31 20.13 9.41
C ASN A 167 -1.33 19.94 8.26
N GLN A 168 -1.42 18.71 7.75
CA GLN A 168 -2.36 18.32 6.72
C GLN A 168 -3.38 17.32 7.25
N LYS A 169 -4.59 17.39 6.69
CA LYS A 169 -5.60 16.33 6.77
C LYS A 169 -5.93 15.90 5.35
N LEU A 170 -5.62 14.63 5.02
CA LEU A 170 -5.80 14.08 3.69
C LEU A 170 -6.60 12.79 3.77
N PHE A 171 -7.52 12.61 2.83
CA PHE A 171 -8.23 11.34 2.66
C PHE A 171 -7.54 10.53 1.57
N LEU A 172 -6.81 9.52 1.99
CA LEU A 172 -5.96 8.71 1.13
C LEU A 172 -6.78 7.61 0.47
N ARG A 173 -7.04 7.77 -0.81
CA ARG A 173 -7.60 6.74 -1.70
C ARG A 173 -7.21 7.04 -3.14
N ASN A 174 -7.14 6.02 -3.97
CA ASN A 174 -6.98 6.20 -5.41
C ASN A 174 -8.29 6.66 -6.01
N GLN A 175 -8.27 7.81 -6.67
CA GLN A 175 -9.42 8.39 -7.34
C GLN A 175 -8.95 9.30 -8.47
N ASN A 176 -9.90 9.87 -9.24
CA ASN A 176 -9.56 10.87 -10.23
C ASN A 176 -8.76 12.01 -9.56
N MET A 177 -7.62 12.38 -10.16
CA MET A 177 -6.70 13.44 -9.74
C MET A 177 -5.90 13.15 -8.45
N SER A 178 -5.98 11.95 -7.87
CA SER A 178 -5.20 11.60 -6.68
C SER A 178 -4.66 10.17 -6.76
N ILE A 179 -3.39 10.01 -6.42
CA ILE A 179 -2.76 8.71 -6.23
C ILE A 179 -2.37 8.58 -4.77
N CYS A 180 -2.84 7.53 -4.12
CA CYS A 180 -2.55 7.25 -2.73
C CYS A 180 -1.35 6.30 -2.63
N ILE A 181 -0.34 6.71 -1.87
CA ILE A 181 0.74 5.85 -1.39
C ILE A 181 0.86 6.13 0.11
N PRO A 182 0.42 5.26 1.01
CA PRO A 182 0.40 5.50 2.45
C PRO A 182 1.81 5.38 3.05
N PHE A 183 2.69 6.24 2.59
CA PHE A 183 4.11 6.28 2.87
C PHE A 183 4.52 7.72 3.17
N ILE A 184 5.27 7.91 4.26
CA ILE A 184 5.93 9.17 4.57
C ILE A 184 7.43 8.97 4.65
N HIS A 185 8.18 10.01 4.25
CA HIS A 185 9.62 10.12 4.38
C HIS A 185 9.95 11.37 5.21
N SER A 186 10.73 11.20 6.26
CA SER A 186 11.21 12.27 7.15
C SER A 186 12.59 12.77 6.72
N VAL A 187 12.80 14.09 6.89
CA VAL A 187 14.15 14.71 6.75
C VAL A 187 15.19 14.12 7.68
N LYS A 188 14.79 13.38 8.71
CA LYS A 188 15.69 12.63 9.60
C LYS A 188 16.26 11.36 8.98
N GLY A 189 15.94 11.06 7.71
CA GLY A 189 16.45 9.89 6.99
C GLY A 189 15.75 8.58 7.34
N TYR A 190 14.50 8.62 7.75
CA TYR A 190 13.66 7.45 7.91
C TYR A 190 12.36 7.58 7.13
N ALA A 191 11.68 6.46 6.95
CA ALA A 191 10.33 6.42 6.41
C ALA A 191 9.42 5.52 7.24
N LEU A 192 8.11 5.76 7.09
CA LEU A 192 7.03 4.93 7.59
C LEU A 192 6.15 4.53 6.41
N TYR A 193 5.93 3.24 6.22
CA TYR A 193 4.96 2.70 5.28
C TYR A 193 3.80 2.06 6.06
N TRP A 194 2.59 2.59 5.87
CA TRP A 194 1.35 2.10 6.46
C TRP A 194 0.70 1.09 5.52
N ASP A 195 0.69 -0.19 5.90
CA ASP A 195 0.20 -1.27 5.06
C ASP A 195 -1.27 -1.61 5.36
N ASN A 196 -2.17 -0.80 4.83
CA ASN A 196 -3.61 -1.01 4.87
C ASN A 196 -4.23 -0.65 3.52
N TYR A 197 -5.23 -1.43 3.05
CA TYR A 197 -5.81 -1.31 1.70
C TYR A 197 -7.11 -0.51 1.66
N SER A 198 -7.68 -0.19 2.82
CA SER A 198 -8.90 0.60 2.87
C SER A 198 -8.61 2.10 2.77
N PRO A 199 -9.60 2.92 2.41
CA PRO A 199 -9.48 4.36 2.51
C PRO A 199 -8.99 4.75 3.90
N THR A 200 -8.03 5.67 3.94
CA THR A 200 -7.35 6.03 5.19
C THR A 200 -7.29 7.55 5.34
N THR A 201 -7.71 8.08 6.46
CA THR A 201 -7.47 9.49 6.80
C THR A 201 -6.06 9.62 7.39
N PHE A 202 -5.21 10.39 6.71
CA PHE A 202 -3.98 10.91 7.28
C PHE A 202 -4.26 12.24 7.96
N LEU A 203 -3.79 12.40 9.18
CA LEU A 203 -3.86 13.64 9.94
C LEU A 203 -2.49 13.95 10.54
N ASP A 204 -1.98 15.16 10.33
CA ASP A 204 -0.87 15.72 11.10
C ASP A 204 -1.27 17.06 11.69
N ASN A 205 -1.05 17.22 12.97
CA ASN A 205 -1.28 18.43 13.73
C ASN A 205 -0.22 18.56 14.86
N PRO A 206 -0.21 19.65 15.66
CA PRO A 206 0.77 19.81 16.73
C PRO A 206 0.77 18.73 17.82
N GLN A 207 -0.30 17.95 17.95
CA GLN A 207 -0.47 16.94 18.99
C GLN A 207 -0.05 15.55 18.54
N GLU A 208 -0.16 15.26 17.23
CA GLU A 208 0.12 13.93 16.68
C GLU A 208 0.09 13.90 15.16
N MET A 209 0.69 12.88 14.60
CA MET A 209 0.45 12.40 13.23
C MET A 209 -0.26 11.06 13.32
N SER A 210 -1.31 10.83 12.53
CA SER A 210 -2.01 9.54 12.54
C SER A 210 -2.43 9.05 11.15
N PHE A 211 -2.59 7.73 11.06
CA PHE A 211 -3.31 7.03 10.01
C PHE A 211 -4.56 6.40 10.62
N ASP A 212 -5.73 6.72 10.06
CA ASP A 212 -7.04 6.23 10.48
C ASP A 212 -7.69 5.52 9.29
N SER A 213 -7.59 4.20 9.24
CA SER A 213 -8.14 3.36 8.16
C SER A 213 -9.59 2.96 8.46
N GLU A 214 -10.45 3.03 7.43
CA GLU A 214 -11.87 2.70 7.58
C GLU A 214 -12.10 1.23 7.91
N VAL A 215 -11.28 0.32 7.35
CA VAL A 215 -11.41 -1.13 7.55
C VAL A 215 -10.06 -1.77 7.72
N GLY A 216 -9.94 -2.69 8.69
CA GLY A 216 -8.75 -3.52 8.88
C GLY A 216 -8.85 -4.39 10.12
N ASP A 217 -8.04 -5.44 10.17
CA ASP A 217 -7.96 -6.36 11.32
C ASP A 217 -6.70 -6.16 12.15
N CYS A 218 -5.79 -5.30 11.68
CA CYS A 218 -4.52 -5.01 12.32
C CYS A 218 -4.01 -3.61 11.98
N ALA A 219 -3.20 -3.04 12.86
CA ALA A 219 -2.30 -1.94 12.55
C ALA A 219 -0.96 -2.54 12.08
N ASP A 220 -0.60 -2.33 10.82
CA ASP A 220 0.57 -2.92 10.19
C ASP A 220 1.38 -1.84 9.50
N TYR A 221 2.61 -1.62 9.95
CA TYR A 221 3.48 -0.62 9.35
C TYR A 221 4.95 -1.04 9.37
N TYR A 222 5.69 -0.48 8.43
CA TYR A 222 7.13 -0.70 8.29
C TYR A 222 7.87 0.60 8.56
N PHE A 223 8.81 0.53 9.49
CA PHE A 223 9.79 1.58 9.71
C PHE A 223 11.05 1.25 8.89
N ILE A 224 11.52 2.22 8.11
CA ILE A 224 12.67 2.08 7.20
C ILE A 224 13.68 3.17 7.53
N TYR A 225 14.90 2.81 7.91
CA TYR A 225 15.99 3.74 8.15
C TYR A 225 16.98 3.73 7.01
N GLY A 226 17.15 4.88 6.36
CA GLY A 226 18.10 5.05 5.25
C GLY A 226 19.24 6.03 5.58
N GLY A 227 19.12 6.78 6.67
CA GLY A 227 20.07 7.85 7.04
C GLY A 227 19.95 9.10 6.17
N ASN A 228 19.48 8.98 4.93
CA ASN A 228 19.17 10.05 4.00
C ASN A 228 18.10 9.61 3.00
N ALA A 229 17.69 10.50 2.09
CA ALA A 229 16.63 10.23 1.13
C ALA A 229 16.95 9.03 0.21
N ASP A 230 18.16 8.94 -0.32
CA ASP A 230 18.56 7.85 -1.22
C ASP A 230 18.52 6.50 -0.52
N GLY A 231 19.02 6.45 0.73
CA GLY A 231 18.97 5.24 1.56
C GLY A 231 17.53 4.84 1.92
N VAL A 232 16.64 5.80 2.17
CA VAL A 232 15.22 5.55 2.41
C VAL A 232 14.57 4.94 1.16
N ILE A 233 14.80 5.51 -0.02
CA ILE A 233 14.23 4.99 -1.28
C ILE A 233 14.81 3.62 -1.61
N ALA A 234 16.11 3.38 -1.34
CA ALA A 234 16.70 2.06 -1.48
C ALA A 234 16.02 1.03 -0.58
N GLY A 235 15.73 1.39 0.68
CA GLY A 235 15.00 0.53 1.63
C GLY A 235 13.56 0.25 1.21
N VAL A 236 12.86 1.25 0.65
CA VAL A 236 11.53 1.04 0.05
C VAL A 236 11.58 0.04 -1.09
N ARG A 237 12.55 0.17 -2.01
CA ARG A 237 12.72 -0.76 -3.13
C ARG A 237 13.15 -2.15 -2.67
N GLU A 238 13.90 -2.25 -1.59
CA GLU A 238 14.21 -3.53 -0.94
C GLU A 238 12.94 -4.20 -0.41
N LEU A 239 12.06 -3.42 0.22
CA LEU A 239 10.82 -3.91 0.82
C LEU A 239 9.75 -4.29 -0.22
N THR A 240 9.56 -3.45 -1.24
CA THR A 240 8.47 -3.54 -2.22
C THR A 240 8.88 -4.10 -3.58
N GLY A 241 10.17 -4.40 -3.77
CA GLY A 241 10.71 -4.83 -5.05
C GLY A 241 11.14 -3.65 -5.94
N GLN A 242 11.82 -3.99 -7.01
CA GLN A 242 12.32 -3.00 -7.97
C GLN A 242 11.28 -2.70 -9.04
N ALA A 243 11.11 -1.42 -9.37
CA ALA A 243 10.33 -1.03 -10.52
C ALA A 243 11.00 -1.55 -11.81
N PRO A 244 10.21 -2.08 -12.78
CA PRO A 244 10.75 -2.47 -14.07
C PRO A 244 11.25 -1.25 -14.87
N LEU A 245 12.22 -1.48 -15.74
CA LEU A 245 12.60 -0.47 -16.72
C LEU A 245 11.55 -0.43 -17.82
N TYR A 246 10.91 0.72 -17.97
CA TYR A 246 9.90 0.90 -19.01
C TYR A 246 10.53 1.05 -20.41
N PRO A 247 9.87 0.58 -21.47
CA PRO A 247 10.28 0.85 -22.84
C PRO A 247 10.30 2.36 -23.13
N LEU A 248 11.22 2.81 -23.98
CA LEU A 248 11.41 4.26 -24.24
C LEU A 248 10.13 4.94 -24.75
N TRP A 249 9.33 4.27 -25.57
CA TRP A 249 8.09 4.81 -26.12
C TRP A 249 7.04 5.18 -25.06
N THR A 250 7.09 4.57 -23.86
CA THR A 250 6.19 4.94 -22.75
C THR A 250 6.46 6.35 -22.22
N LEU A 251 7.65 6.90 -22.47
CA LEU A 251 8.06 8.25 -22.08
C LEU A 251 7.81 9.26 -23.20
N GLY A 252 7.26 8.84 -24.34
CA GLY A 252 6.94 9.68 -25.49
C GLY A 252 5.58 10.35 -25.37
N PHE A 253 5.07 10.82 -26.52
CA PHE A 253 3.80 11.52 -26.58
C PHE A 253 2.62 10.55 -26.73
N TRP A 254 1.67 10.67 -25.81
CA TRP A 254 0.43 9.88 -25.78
C TRP A 254 -0.77 10.79 -26.01
N GLN A 255 -1.46 10.61 -27.12
CA GLN A 255 -2.68 11.34 -27.41
C GLN A 255 -3.85 10.72 -26.64
N CYS A 256 -4.52 11.55 -25.86
CA CYS A 256 -5.77 11.21 -25.19
C CYS A 256 -6.78 12.33 -25.37
N ARG A 257 -8.04 11.98 -25.43
CA ARG A 257 -9.17 12.90 -25.19
C ARG A 257 -10.23 12.13 -24.39
N GLU A 258 -11.18 12.87 -23.82
CA GLU A 258 -12.24 12.28 -22.99
C GLU A 258 -12.84 11.01 -23.61
N ARG A 259 -13.11 11.05 -24.90
CA ARG A 259 -13.55 9.88 -25.66
C ARG A 259 -13.38 10.06 -27.17
N TYR A 260 -13.13 8.95 -27.86
CA TYR A 260 -13.39 8.80 -29.27
C TYR A 260 -14.71 8.05 -29.40
N LYS A 261 -15.61 8.49 -30.29
CA LYS A 261 -16.98 7.94 -30.36
C LYS A 261 -17.07 6.65 -31.20
N SER A 262 -16.03 6.34 -31.98
CA SER A 262 -15.96 5.17 -32.81
C SER A 262 -14.50 4.77 -33.09
N PRO A 263 -14.26 3.52 -33.54
CA PRO A 263 -12.96 3.11 -34.04
C PRO A 263 -12.43 4.00 -35.17
N ASP A 264 -13.30 4.41 -36.10
CA ASP A 264 -12.92 5.27 -37.21
C ASP A 264 -12.37 6.62 -36.74
N GLU A 265 -13.07 7.29 -35.79
CA GLU A 265 -12.62 8.56 -35.22
C GLU A 265 -11.24 8.46 -34.56
N LEU A 266 -10.99 7.36 -33.85
CA LEU A 266 -9.69 7.13 -33.23
C LEU A 266 -8.59 6.95 -34.29
N CYS A 267 -8.85 6.12 -35.31
CA CYS A 267 -7.90 5.88 -36.37
C CYS A 267 -7.65 7.15 -37.22
N GLU A 268 -8.67 7.97 -37.48
CA GLU A 268 -8.53 9.27 -38.18
C GLU A 268 -7.59 10.22 -37.43
N VAL A 269 -7.64 10.23 -36.10
CA VAL A 269 -6.72 11.03 -35.29
C VAL A 269 -5.28 10.55 -35.45
N VAL A 270 -5.05 9.23 -35.44
CA VAL A 270 -3.71 8.66 -35.70
C VAL A 270 -3.23 9.01 -37.10
N ASP A 271 -4.10 8.83 -38.12
CA ASP A 271 -3.78 9.20 -39.50
C ASP A 271 -3.37 10.67 -39.63
N LYS A 272 -4.08 11.55 -38.91
CA LYS A 272 -3.79 12.99 -38.92
C LYS A 272 -2.43 13.34 -38.31
N TYR A 273 -2.06 12.70 -37.22
CA TYR A 273 -0.71 12.83 -36.65
C TYR A 273 0.37 12.37 -37.65
N ARG A 274 0.14 11.24 -38.34
CA ARG A 274 1.08 10.74 -39.35
C ARG A 274 1.17 11.65 -40.59
N GLU A 275 0.03 12.14 -41.08
CA GLU A 275 -0.03 13.09 -42.17
C GLU A 275 0.78 14.38 -41.87
N LEU A 276 0.59 14.94 -40.69
CA LEU A 276 1.26 16.15 -40.23
C LEU A 276 2.71 15.91 -39.80
N LYS A 277 3.18 14.66 -39.77
CA LYS A 277 4.51 14.25 -39.32
C LYS A 277 4.80 14.67 -37.87
N VAL A 278 3.77 14.74 -37.03
CA VAL A 278 3.91 14.96 -35.59
C VAL A 278 4.17 13.63 -34.92
N PRO A 279 5.24 13.52 -34.11
CA PRO A 279 5.53 12.28 -33.37
C PRO A 279 4.36 11.87 -32.48
N LEU A 280 4.04 10.58 -32.49
CA LEU A 280 3.01 9.98 -31.66
C LEU A 280 3.46 8.57 -31.28
N ASP A 281 3.58 8.31 -29.98
CA ASP A 281 4.03 7.03 -29.41
C ASP A 281 2.86 6.15 -28.95
N GLY A 282 1.75 6.76 -28.56
CA GLY A 282 0.56 6.04 -28.17
C GLY A 282 -0.72 6.85 -28.32
N ILE A 283 -1.84 6.16 -28.39
CA ILE A 283 -3.17 6.75 -28.33
C ILE A 283 -4.01 5.97 -27.30
N ILE A 284 -4.81 6.69 -26.52
CA ILE A 284 -5.61 6.12 -25.45
C ILE A 284 -7.08 6.16 -25.85
N GLN A 285 -7.71 4.99 -25.96
CA GLN A 285 -9.15 4.89 -25.97
C GLN A 285 -9.63 4.96 -24.52
N ASP A 286 -10.11 6.12 -24.12
CA ASP A 286 -10.55 6.39 -22.76
C ASP A 286 -11.99 5.89 -22.56
N TRP A 287 -12.95 6.74 -22.58
CA TRP A 287 -14.31 6.56 -22.08
C TRP A 287 -15.30 6.02 -23.12
N GLN A 288 -16.34 5.31 -22.63
CA GLN A 288 -17.53 4.82 -23.34
C GLN A 288 -17.33 3.76 -24.43
N TYR A 289 -16.19 3.12 -24.57
CA TYR A 289 -16.11 1.91 -25.40
C TYR A 289 -16.93 0.73 -24.81
N TRP A 290 -17.19 0.76 -23.49
CA TRP A 290 -18.09 -0.17 -22.80
C TRP A 290 -19.57 0.12 -23.02
N GLY A 291 -19.94 1.29 -23.53
CA GLY A 291 -21.31 1.69 -23.83
C GLY A 291 -21.94 2.61 -22.80
N CYS A 292 -23.13 2.27 -22.34
CA CYS A 292 -23.91 3.09 -21.40
C CYS A 292 -23.27 3.24 -20.00
N ASN A 293 -23.79 4.20 -19.22
CA ASN A 293 -23.21 4.53 -17.90
C ASN A 293 -23.36 3.39 -16.89
N GLU A 294 -24.38 2.55 -17.02
CA GLU A 294 -24.62 1.39 -16.17
C GLU A 294 -23.49 0.34 -16.28
N ASN A 295 -22.74 0.37 -17.39
CA ASN A 295 -21.59 -0.49 -17.62
C ASN A 295 -20.25 0.19 -17.30
N TRP A 296 -20.27 1.26 -16.55
CA TRP A 296 -19.08 2.02 -16.21
C TRP A 296 -17.89 1.13 -15.83
N ASN A 297 -16.79 1.33 -16.54
CA ASN A 297 -15.54 0.63 -16.29
C ASN A 297 -15.60 -0.90 -16.39
N SER A 298 -16.50 -1.44 -17.22
CA SER A 298 -16.66 -2.90 -17.39
C SER A 298 -15.46 -3.59 -18.08
N MET A 299 -14.54 -2.80 -18.66
CA MET A 299 -13.36 -3.28 -19.40
C MET A 299 -13.73 -4.18 -20.60
N LYS A 300 -14.93 -4.01 -21.17
CA LYS A 300 -15.44 -4.74 -22.32
C LYS A 300 -15.89 -3.80 -23.41
N PHE A 301 -15.57 -4.11 -24.65
CA PHE A 301 -16.15 -3.41 -25.80
C PHE A 301 -17.60 -3.85 -25.99
N GLN A 302 -18.55 -3.03 -25.57
CA GLN A 302 -20.00 -3.28 -25.68
C GLN A 302 -20.75 -2.16 -26.40
N ASN A 303 -20.13 -1.00 -26.59
CA ASN A 303 -20.69 0.07 -27.39
C ASN A 303 -20.91 -0.43 -28.84
N PRO A 304 -22.16 -0.40 -29.34
CA PRO A 304 -22.50 -0.97 -30.67
C PRO A 304 -21.74 -0.30 -31.81
N ARG A 305 -21.27 0.92 -31.67
CA ARG A 305 -20.42 1.59 -32.66
C ARG A 305 -19.03 0.96 -32.77
N TYR A 306 -18.48 0.46 -31.66
CA TYR A 306 -17.16 -0.16 -31.61
C TYR A 306 -17.12 -1.59 -32.13
N ILE A 307 -18.24 -2.30 -31.97
CA ILE A 307 -18.36 -3.73 -32.36
C ILE A 307 -19.18 -3.95 -33.61
N ASN A 308 -19.51 -2.86 -34.36
CA ASN A 308 -20.31 -2.89 -35.58
C ASN A 308 -21.68 -3.59 -35.39
N LYS A 309 -22.39 -3.20 -34.31
CA LYS A 309 -23.70 -3.78 -33.94
C LYS A 309 -24.79 -2.71 -33.83
N MET A 310 -24.63 -1.58 -34.53
CA MET A 310 -25.69 -0.58 -34.63
C MET A 310 -26.95 -1.18 -35.24
N GLY A 311 -28.09 -0.91 -34.60
CA GLY A 311 -29.41 -1.47 -35.00
C GLY A 311 -29.69 -2.86 -34.45
N ASP A 312 -28.74 -3.59 -33.89
CA ASP A 312 -28.96 -4.86 -33.21
C ASP A 312 -29.59 -4.64 -31.83
N PRO A 313 -30.85 -5.08 -31.57
CA PRO A 313 -31.55 -4.81 -30.31
C PRO A 313 -30.80 -5.29 -29.06
N GLU A 314 -30.02 -6.37 -29.18
CA GLU A 314 -29.22 -6.92 -28.09
C GLU A 314 -28.15 -5.94 -27.64
N TYR A 315 -27.53 -5.20 -28.58
CA TYR A 315 -26.43 -4.29 -28.31
C TYR A 315 -26.87 -2.83 -28.19
N MET A 316 -28.01 -2.45 -28.74
CA MET A 316 -28.53 -1.06 -28.64
C MET A 316 -28.81 -0.59 -27.21
N LYS A 317 -28.99 -1.52 -26.27
CA LYS A 317 -29.06 -1.20 -24.83
C LYS A 317 -27.79 -0.62 -24.26
N PHE A 318 -26.65 -0.90 -24.91
CA PHE A 318 -25.32 -0.39 -24.52
C PHE A 318 -24.92 0.89 -25.26
N LEU A 319 -25.82 1.45 -26.09
CA LEU A 319 -25.51 2.74 -26.71
C LEU A 319 -25.37 3.80 -25.62
N PRO A 320 -24.28 4.63 -25.64
CA PRO A 320 -24.08 5.66 -24.63
C PRO A 320 -25.26 6.60 -24.48
N ASN A 321 -25.50 7.05 -23.26
CA ASN A 321 -26.57 8.00 -22.97
C ASN A 321 -26.34 9.31 -23.74
N GLY A 322 -27.41 9.82 -24.36
CA GLY A 322 -27.36 11.03 -25.21
C GLY A 322 -26.96 10.78 -26.66
N GLU A 323 -26.62 9.55 -27.06
CA GLU A 323 -26.43 9.18 -28.46
C GLU A 323 -27.80 8.92 -29.11
N ASP A 324 -27.97 9.38 -30.37
CA ASP A 324 -29.21 9.17 -31.12
C ASP A 324 -29.30 7.74 -31.65
N ARG A 325 -30.29 7.00 -31.16
CA ARG A 325 -30.53 5.60 -31.56
C ARG A 325 -30.90 5.45 -33.02
N ASN A 326 -31.41 6.49 -33.64
CA ASN A 326 -31.90 6.50 -35.01
C ASN A 326 -30.93 7.19 -35.97
N ALA A 327 -29.85 7.75 -35.49
CA ALA A 327 -28.86 8.42 -36.33
C ALA A 327 -28.23 7.45 -37.31
N ASN A 328 -28.06 7.90 -38.53
CA ASN A 328 -27.28 7.16 -39.53
C ASN A 328 -25.80 7.45 -39.31
N TYR A 329 -25.11 6.54 -38.69
CA TYR A 329 -23.67 6.65 -38.44
C TYR A 329 -22.80 6.19 -39.64
N GLY A 330 -23.44 5.86 -40.77
CA GLY A 330 -22.73 5.35 -41.94
C GLY A 330 -22.21 3.93 -41.78
N THR A 331 -21.50 3.46 -42.81
CA THR A 331 -20.80 2.17 -42.74
C THR A 331 -19.40 2.39 -42.17
N PRO A 332 -19.05 1.76 -41.04
CA PRO A 332 -17.74 1.94 -40.46
C PRO A 332 -16.63 1.35 -41.34
N ARG A 333 -15.52 2.06 -41.46
CA ARG A 333 -14.29 1.58 -42.11
C ARG A 333 -13.66 0.48 -41.26
N ILE A 334 -13.60 0.69 -39.95
CA ILE A 334 -13.07 -0.23 -38.96
C ILE A 334 -14.24 -0.95 -38.27
N LYS A 335 -14.29 -2.26 -38.38
CA LYS A 335 -15.49 -3.05 -38.04
C LYS A 335 -15.41 -3.76 -36.68
N SER A 336 -14.27 -3.70 -36.02
CA SER A 336 -14.07 -4.33 -34.70
C SER A 336 -12.98 -3.66 -33.88
N PRO A 337 -13.00 -3.82 -32.55
CA PRO A 337 -11.90 -3.38 -31.70
C PRO A 337 -10.56 -4.00 -32.07
N LYS A 338 -10.56 -5.27 -32.51
CA LYS A 338 -9.33 -5.94 -32.96
C LYS A 338 -8.76 -5.25 -34.19
N GLU A 339 -9.59 -4.98 -35.19
CA GLU A 339 -9.17 -4.29 -36.41
C GLU A 339 -8.64 -2.87 -36.10
N MET A 340 -9.26 -2.16 -35.16
CA MET A 340 -8.77 -0.85 -34.69
C MET A 340 -7.36 -0.96 -34.06
N ILE A 341 -7.17 -1.96 -33.20
CA ILE A 341 -5.88 -2.19 -32.53
C ILE A 341 -4.81 -2.54 -33.57
N ASP A 342 -5.13 -3.49 -34.47
CA ASP A 342 -4.21 -3.93 -35.54
C ASP A 342 -3.84 -2.77 -36.49
N TYR A 343 -4.77 -1.83 -36.72
CA TYR A 343 -4.56 -0.66 -37.58
C TYR A 343 -3.60 0.35 -36.95
N VAL A 344 -3.72 0.56 -35.63
CA VAL A 344 -2.90 1.54 -34.90
C VAL A 344 -1.47 1.03 -34.71
N HIS A 345 -1.27 -0.27 -34.52
CA HIS A 345 0.03 -0.92 -34.37
C HIS A 345 0.76 -1.10 -35.69
#